data_624140bb385d76d2f1af7324c0c3fb13
#
_entry.id   624140bb385d76d2f1af7324c0c3fb13
#
_cell.length_a   1.000
_cell.length_b   1.000
_cell.length_c   1.000
_cell.angle_alpha   90.00
_cell.angle_beta   90.00
_cell.angle_gamma   90.00
#
_symmetry.space_group_name_H-M   'P 1'
#
loop_
_entity.id
_entity.type
_entity.pdbx_description
1 polymer ?
#
loop_
_entity_poly.entity_id
_entity_poly.type
_entity_poly.pdbx_seq_one_letter_code
_entity_poly.pdbx_strand_id
1 'polypeptide(L)'
;MTEKTSDSFTSPKGPPTALSIAGTDSGGGAGLAADLAAFSALGVNGTLAVAAVTAQDTLGVYDVLAIQPTLLASQVRCVVEDLAPRAAKTGMLATRANIEEVANLAAEGLLKVLVVDPVLVSATGHLLLEAGAVGAYTERLLQHALLVTPNTFEAAALLGAEPGSIDSPEAMEKAAKALLDAGPQAVLVKGGHLPPDLPALDVLVSRASGGSVTWFEAPRIATHNDHGSGCTLSAAITAYLARGLSLEEAVSRAKDFTEKALIGSADWRLGAGHGRLDHFGWSFVTQ
;
A
#
# COMPACT_ATOMS: atom_id res chain seq x y z
N MET A 1 13.54 35.81 -37.51
CA MET A 1 12.80 35.89 -36.23
C MET A 1 11.64 34.92 -36.32
N THR A 2 11.81 33.73 -35.80
CA THR A 2 10.78 32.70 -35.73
C THR A 2 10.31 32.63 -34.26
N GLU A 3 9.08 33.07 -34.05
CA GLU A 3 8.40 32.99 -32.73
C GLU A 3 8.35 31.54 -32.30
N LYS A 4 8.93 31.26 -31.13
CA LYS A 4 8.67 30.03 -30.39
C LYS A 4 7.25 30.14 -29.82
N THR A 5 6.32 29.40 -30.43
CA THR A 5 4.99 29.14 -29.86
C THR A 5 5.19 28.46 -28.51
N SER A 6 4.67 29.07 -27.47
CA SER A 6 4.55 28.53 -26.13
C SER A 6 3.68 27.25 -26.20
N ASP A 7 4.30 26.08 -26.03
CA ASP A 7 3.57 24.86 -25.79
C ASP A 7 2.72 25.02 -24.53
N SER A 8 1.43 25.24 -24.73
CA SER A 8 0.42 25.10 -23.67
C SER A 8 0.44 23.62 -23.25
N PHE A 9 0.85 23.36 -22.01
CA PHE A 9 0.66 22.08 -21.36
C PHE A 9 -0.82 21.73 -21.37
N THR A 10 -1.31 21.08 -22.40
CA THR A 10 -2.63 20.47 -22.42
C THR A 10 -2.61 19.36 -21.37
N SER A 11 -3.58 19.38 -20.43
CA SER A 11 -3.78 18.28 -19.49
C SER A 11 -3.76 16.94 -20.24
N PRO A 12 -3.09 15.90 -19.75
CA PRO A 12 -2.99 14.62 -20.46
C PRO A 12 -4.38 14.11 -20.80
N LYS A 13 -4.59 13.70 -22.04
CA LYS A 13 -5.88 13.18 -22.57
C LYS A 13 -6.16 11.75 -22.09
N GLY A 14 -6.05 11.47 -20.78
CA GLY A 14 -6.27 10.14 -20.24
C GLY A 14 -6.38 10.13 -18.73
N PRO A 15 -6.68 8.98 -18.12
CA PRO A 15 -6.70 8.85 -16.67
C PRO A 15 -5.30 9.08 -16.08
N PRO A 16 -5.20 9.56 -14.84
CA PRO A 16 -3.92 9.64 -14.15
C PRO A 16 -3.31 8.23 -14.02
N THR A 17 -1.98 8.13 -14.06
CA THR A 17 -1.25 6.88 -13.93
C THR A 17 -0.69 6.72 -12.51
N ALA A 18 -0.77 5.51 -11.97
CA ALA A 18 -0.13 5.10 -10.73
C ALA A 18 0.71 3.84 -10.95
N LEU A 19 1.81 3.70 -10.19
CA LEU A 19 2.73 2.56 -10.24
C LEU A 19 2.63 1.75 -8.93
N SER A 20 2.44 0.44 -9.04
CA SER A 20 2.65 -0.49 -7.93
C SER A 20 3.95 -1.26 -8.10
N ILE A 21 4.78 -1.27 -7.06
CA ILE A 21 6.04 -2.01 -6.97
C ILE A 21 5.84 -3.07 -5.88
N ALA A 22 5.51 -4.31 -6.26
CA ALA A 22 5.13 -5.33 -5.28
C ALA A 22 5.31 -6.76 -5.81
N GLY A 23 5.09 -7.72 -4.93
CA GLY A 23 4.95 -9.12 -5.29
C GLY A 23 3.61 -9.42 -5.94
N THR A 24 3.55 -10.53 -6.69
CA THR A 24 2.29 -11.08 -7.21
C THR A 24 1.57 -11.88 -6.12
N ASP A 25 0.30 -12.11 -6.35
CA ASP A 25 -0.52 -13.13 -5.69
C ASP A 25 -1.24 -13.91 -6.78
N SER A 26 -0.88 -15.20 -6.98
CA SER A 26 -1.51 -16.04 -8.01
C SER A 26 -3.00 -16.31 -7.74
N GLY A 27 -3.44 -16.23 -6.46
CA GLY A 27 -4.86 -16.27 -6.09
C GLY A 27 -5.63 -15.00 -6.41
N GLY A 28 -4.94 -13.90 -6.74
CA GLY A 28 -5.53 -12.64 -7.19
C GLY A 28 -6.19 -11.81 -6.09
N GLY A 29 -5.97 -12.12 -4.81
CA GLY A 29 -6.60 -11.42 -3.67
C GLY A 29 -5.78 -10.27 -3.11
N ALA A 30 -4.47 -10.31 -3.26
CA ALA A 30 -3.53 -9.32 -2.71
C ALA A 30 -2.44 -8.91 -3.72
N GLY A 31 -1.41 -8.22 -3.25
CA GLY A 31 -0.27 -7.79 -4.05
C GLY A 31 -0.66 -7.01 -5.29
N LEU A 32 0.09 -7.19 -6.37
CA LEU A 32 -0.14 -6.47 -7.64
C LEU A 32 -1.57 -6.65 -8.18
N ALA A 33 -2.20 -7.81 -7.98
CA ALA A 33 -3.55 -8.06 -8.45
C ALA A 33 -4.59 -7.16 -7.75
N ALA A 34 -4.53 -7.06 -6.42
CA ALA A 34 -5.39 -6.16 -5.65
C ALA A 34 -5.09 -4.68 -5.96
N ASP A 35 -3.82 -4.33 -6.12
CA ASP A 35 -3.40 -2.97 -6.42
C ASP A 35 -3.97 -2.48 -7.77
N LEU A 36 -3.82 -3.29 -8.83
CA LEU A 36 -4.35 -2.96 -10.15
C LEU A 36 -5.88 -2.94 -10.16
N ALA A 37 -6.54 -3.84 -9.41
CA ALA A 37 -7.99 -3.84 -9.27
C ALA A 37 -8.48 -2.54 -8.60
N ALA A 38 -7.82 -2.11 -7.51
CA ALA A 38 -8.14 -0.84 -6.84
C ALA A 38 -7.90 0.37 -7.74
N PHE A 39 -6.76 0.44 -8.45
CA PHE A 39 -6.47 1.52 -9.40
C PHE A 39 -7.55 1.60 -10.48
N SER A 40 -7.89 0.46 -11.10
CA SER A 40 -8.90 0.39 -12.16
C SER A 40 -10.29 0.80 -11.66
N ALA A 41 -10.72 0.30 -10.50
CA ALA A 41 -12.00 0.64 -9.90
C ALA A 41 -12.12 2.14 -9.58
N LEU A 42 -10.99 2.81 -9.28
CA LEU A 42 -10.92 4.23 -8.96
C LEU A 42 -10.60 5.13 -10.18
N GLY A 43 -10.61 4.58 -11.40
CA GLY A 43 -10.41 5.33 -12.64
C GLY A 43 -8.95 5.82 -12.83
N VAL A 44 -7.98 5.04 -12.35
CA VAL A 44 -6.55 5.30 -12.49
C VAL A 44 -5.93 4.24 -13.39
N ASN A 45 -5.08 4.66 -14.33
CA ASN A 45 -4.28 3.75 -15.15
C ASN A 45 -3.21 3.10 -14.27
N GLY A 46 -3.42 1.82 -13.93
CA GLY A 46 -2.51 1.05 -13.10
C GLY A 46 -1.35 0.48 -13.90
N THR A 47 -0.13 0.76 -13.46
CA THR A 47 1.12 0.15 -13.95
C THR A 47 1.79 -0.62 -12.85
N LEU A 48 2.72 -1.51 -13.19
CA LEU A 48 3.36 -2.38 -12.21
C LEU A 48 4.85 -2.58 -12.45
N ALA A 49 5.57 -2.87 -11.36
CA ALA A 49 6.90 -3.47 -11.36
C ALA A 49 6.89 -4.65 -10.39
N VAL A 50 7.22 -5.83 -10.89
CA VAL A 50 7.19 -7.08 -10.12
C VAL A 50 8.44 -7.18 -9.26
N ALA A 51 8.28 -7.20 -7.93
CA ALA A 51 9.37 -7.38 -6.97
C ALA A 51 9.57 -8.86 -6.61
N ALA A 52 8.51 -9.66 -6.63
CA ALA A 52 8.55 -11.10 -6.42
C ALA A 52 7.38 -11.79 -7.11
N VAL A 53 7.57 -13.05 -7.49
CA VAL A 53 6.50 -13.93 -7.97
C VAL A 53 6.20 -14.94 -6.88
N THR A 54 4.92 -15.19 -6.56
CA THR A 54 4.50 -16.15 -5.55
C THR A 54 3.67 -17.27 -6.15
N ALA A 55 3.78 -18.46 -5.59
CA ALA A 55 2.79 -19.51 -5.68
C ALA A 55 1.90 -19.40 -4.43
N GLN A 56 0.74 -18.81 -4.58
CA GLN A 56 -0.14 -18.43 -3.46
C GLN A 56 -1.60 -18.65 -3.82
N ASP A 57 -2.40 -19.09 -2.85
CA ASP A 57 -3.84 -19.21 -2.93
C ASP A 57 -4.51 -18.65 -1.65
N THR A 58 -5.79 -18.94 -1.44
CA THR A 58 -6.54 -18.46 -0.27
C THR A 58 -6.11 -19.12 1.05
N LEU A 59 -5.37 -20.23 1.01
CA LEU A 59 -4.91 -20.97 2.18
C LEU A 59 -3.50 -20.58 2.62
N GLY A 60 -2.64 -20.13 1.68
CA GLY A 60 -1.27 -19.77 2.03
C GLY A 60 -0.35 -19.45 0.86
N VAL A 61 0.90 -19.19 1.23
CA VAL A 61 2.02 -18.96 0.31
C VAL A 61 2.90 -20.20 0.33
N TYR A 62 3.14 -20.81 -0.83
CA TYR A 62 3.86 -22.08 -0.98
C TYR A 62 5.27 -21.90 -1.54
N ASP A 63 5.46 -20.86 -2.37
CA ASP A 63 6.76 -20.54 -2.95
C ASP A 63 6.87 -19.06 -3.28
N VAL A 64 8.10 -18.53 -3.20
CA VAL A 64 8.41 -17.11 -3.48
C VAL A 64 9.72 -17.03 -4.25
N LEU A 65 9.66 -16.42 -5.43
CA LEU A 65 10.84 -16.06 -6.22
C LEU A 65 11.00 -14.55 -6.24
N ALA A 66 11.99 -14.02 -5.53
CA ALA A 66 12.33 -12.58 -5.60
C ALA A 66 12.93 -12.26 -6.97
N ILE A 67 12.50 -11.14 -7.55
CA ILE A 67 13.09 -10.59 -8.76
C ILE A 67 14.41 -9.89 -8.41
N GLN A 68 15.40 -10.02 -9.27
CA GLN A 68 16.69 -9.36 -9.07
C GLN A 68 16.53 -7.84 -9.06
N PRO A 69 17.23 -7.10 -8.16
CA PRO A 69 17.10 -5.64 -8.02
C PRO A 69 17.32 -4.88 -9.34
N THR A 70 18.27 -5.32 -10.16
CA THR A 70 18.55 -4.70 -11.46
C THR A 70 17.37 -4.81 -12.43
N LEU A 71 16.65 -5.94 -12.44
CA LEU A 71 15.46 -6.10 -13.27
C LEU A 71 14.29 -5.30 -12.68
N LEU A 72 14.15 -5.25 -11.35
CA LEU A 72 13.15 -4.42 -10.68
C LEU A 72 13.34 -2.94 -11.03
N ALA A 73 14.59 -2.44 -10.95
CA ALA A 73 14.93 -1.07 -11.35
C ALA A 73 14.60 -0.80 -12.83
N SER A 74 14.92 -1.72 -13.72
CA SER A 74 14.61 -1.59 -15.16
C SER A 74 13.12 -1.46 -15.40
N GLN A 75 12.28 -2.27 -14.72
CA GLN A 75 10.82 -2.18 -14.83
C GLN A 75 10.32 -0.79 -14.37
N VAL A 76 10.80 -0.30 -13.23
CA VAL A 76 10.40 1.02 -12.71
C VAL A 76 10.80 2.14 -13.69
N ARG A 77 12.03 2.11 -14.20
CA ARG A 77 12.51 3.13 -15.15
C ARG A 77 11.70 3.15 -16.44
N CYS A 78 11.44 1.98 -17.04
CA CYS A 78 10.61 1.88 -18.24
C CYS A 78 9.22 2.53 -18.03
N VAL A 79 8.58 2.26 -16.89
CA VAL A 79 7.26 2.81 -16.59
C VAL A 79 7.33 4.31 -16.32
N VAL A 80 8.33 4.77 -15.57
CA VAL A 80 8.44 6.19 -15.20
C VAL A 80 8.78 7.05 -16.41
N GLU A 81 9.67 6.58 -17.28
CA GLU A 81 10.12 7.31 -18.47
C GLU A 81 9.01 7.45 -19.53
N ASP A 82 8.18 6.44 -19.72
CA ASP A 82 7.14 6.42 -20.75
C ASP A 82 5.78 6.96 -20.24
N LEU A 83 5.36 6.50 -19.05
CA LEU A 83 3.99 6.71 -18.55
C LEU A 83 3.89 7.76 -17.44
N ALA A 84 5.01 8.24 -16.90
CA ALA A 84 5.10 9.30 -15.90
C ALA A 84 4.06 9.19 -14.77
N PRO A 85 4.04 8.12 -13.96
CA PRO A 85 3.05 7.91 -12.90
C PRO A 85 3.08 9.07 -11.91
N ARG A 86 1.90 9.56 -11.53
CA ARG A 86 1.74 10.69 -10.58
C ARG A 86 1.97 10.28 -9.13
N ALA A 87 1.73 9.00 -8.83
CA ALA A 87 1.99 8.40 -7.53
C ALA A 87 2.46 6.96 -7.71
N ALA A 88 3.23 6.47 -6.74
CA ALA A 88 3.68 5.10 -6.67
C ALA A 88 3.43 4.52 -5.28
N LYS A 89 3.23 3.20 -5.21
CA LYS A 89 3.26 2.49 -3.93
C LYS A 89 4.26 1.34 -3.98
N THR A 90 4.78 0.97 -2.82
CA THR A 90 5.38 -0.35 -2.62
C THR A 90 4.43 -1.27 -1.86
N GLY A 91 4.52 -2.57 -2.11
CA GLY A 91 3.98 -3.62 -1.26
C GLY A 91 5.10 -4.56 -0.82
N MET A 92 4.89 -5.88 -0.93
CA MET A 92 5.92 -6.88 -0.66
C MET A 92 7.15 -6.70 -1.57
N LEU A 93 8.31 -6.39 -1.00
CA LEU A 93 9.59 -6.24 -1.72
C LEU A 93 10.48 -7.49 -1.61
N ALA A 94 10.15 -8.42 -0.75
CA ALA A 94 10.76 -9.73 -0.51
C ALA A 94 12.18 -9.70 0.09
N THR A 95 13.10 -8.87 -0.39
CA THR A 95 14.52 -8.87 0.02
C THR A 95 15.02 -7.50 0.44
N ARG A 96 16.08 -7.47 1.27
CA ARG A 96 16.82 -6.26 1.60
C ARG A 96 17.29 -5.52 0.36
N ALA A 97 17.86 -6.25 -0.61
CA ALA A 97 18.38 -5.66 -1.84
C ALA A 97 17.29 -4.95 -2.67
N ASN A 98 16.07 -5.47 -2.72
CA ASN A 98 14.96 -4.81 -3.40
C ASN A 98 14.49 -3.55 -2.65
N ILE A 99 14.48 -3.57 -1.32
CA ILE A 99 14.16 -2.37 -0.51
C ILE A 99 15.19 -1.26 -0.79
N GLU A 100 16.48 -1.61 -0.77
CA GLU A 100 17.57 -0.67 -1.03
C GLU A 100 17.52 -0.13 -2.46
N GLU A 101 17.18 -0.96 -3.46
CA GLU A 101 17.05 -0.52 -4.84
C GLU A 101 15.86 0.44 -5.04
N VAL A 102 14.72 0.16 -4.43
CA VAL A 102 13.57 1.09 -4.46
C VAL A 102 13.92 2.41 -3.76
N ALA A 103 14.68 2.37 -2.67
CA ALA A 103 15.17 3.56 -1.99
C ALA A 103 16.11 4.39 -2.89
N ASN A 104 16.99 3.74 -3.66
CA ASN A 104 17.86 4.40 -4.65
C ASN A 104 17.03 5.08 -5.74
N LEU A 105 16.04 4.40 -6.32
CA LEU A 105 15.12 4.97 -7.32
C LEU A 105 14.35 6.18 -6.79
N ALA A 106 13.92 6.12 -5.52
CA ALA A 106 13.26 7.24 -4.85
C ALA A 106 14.23 8.41 -4.62
N ALA A 107 15.46 8.15 -4.21
CA ALA A 107 16.52 9.16 -4.04
C ALA A 107 16.88 9.85 -5.35
N GLU A 108 16.81 9.15 -6.49
CA GLU A 108 16.97 9.72 -7.84
C GLU A 108 15.78 10.60 -8.25
N GLY A 109 14.70 10.67 -7.46
CA GLY A 109 13.52 11.46 -7.75
C GLY A 109 12.52 10.82 -8.71
N LEU A 110 12.64 9.52 -8.98
CA LEU A 110 11.74 8.79 -9.88
C LEU A 110 10.39 8.48 -9.23
N LEU A 111 10.33 8.41 -7.90
CA LEU A 111 9.16 8.04 -7.11
C LEU A 111 8.71 9.21 -6.19
N LYS A 112 8.30 10.34 -6.79
CA LYS A 112 8.06 11.62 -6.07
C LYS A 112 6.93 11.58 -5.04
N VAL A 113 5.86 10.85 -5.32
CA VAL A 113 4.72 10.63 -4.41
C VAL A 113 4.69 9.14 -4.10
N LEU A 114 5.39 8.75 -3.04
CA LEU A 114 5.60 7.35 -2.69
C LEU A 114 4.81 6.97 -1.43
N VAL A 115 3.93 5.97 -1.56
CA VAL A 115 3.25 5.29 -0.45
C VAL A 115 3.98 3.98 -0.19
N VAL A 116 4.48 3.78 1.02
CA VAL A 116 5.17 2.55 1.43
C VAL A 116 4.24 1.72 2.30
N ASP A 117 3.76 0.59 1.77
CA ASP A 117 3.07 -0.44 2.54
C ASP A 117 4.10 -1.52 2.90
N PRO A 118 4.59 -1.55 4.14
CA PRO A 118 5.74 -2.37 4.53
C PRO A 118 5.28 -3.81 4.83
N VAL A 119 4.86 -4.53 3.81
CA VAL A 119 4.33 -5.89 3.94
C VAL A 119 5.44 -6.84 4.37
N LEU A 120 5.35 -7.32 5.62
CA LEU A 120 6.32 -8.24 6.22
C LEU A 120 5.81 -9.68 6.25
N VAL A 121 4.49 -9.85 6.43
CA VAL A 121 3.85 -11.15 6.66
C VAL A 121 2.56 -11.22 5.83
N SER A 122 2.23 -12.41 5.30
CA SER A 122 0.95 -12.65 4.63
C SER A 122 -0.22 -12.69 5.62
N ALA A 123 -1.45 -12.59 5.14
CA ALA A 123 -2.66 -12.76 5.96
C ALA A 123 -2.70 -14.13 6.68
N THR A 124 -2.03 -15.13 6.13
CA THR A 124 -1.93 -16.49 6.71
C THR A 124 -0.72 -16.67 7.64
N GLY A 125 0.02 -15.58 7.95
CA GLY A 125 1.17 -15.61 8.86
C GLY A 125 2.49 -16.07 8.24
N HIS A 126 2.56 -16.27 6.91
CA HIS A 126 3.81 -16.62 6.23
C HIS A 126 4.72 -15.39 6.14
N LEU A 127 6.00 -15.55 6.51
CA LEU A 127 6.99 -14.48 6.40
C LEU A 127 7.29 -14.19 4.92
N LEU A 128 7.04 -12.96 4.49
CA LEU A 128 7.19 -12.50 3.11
C LEU A 128 8.45 -11.68 2.87
N LEU A 129 9.15 -11.33 3.94
CA LEU A 129 10.40 -10.58 3.90
C LEU A 129 11.56 -11.44 4.40
N GLU A 130 12.69 -11.34 3.73
CA GLU A 130 13.97 -11.94 4.13
C GLU A 130 14.32 -11.61 5.59
N ALA A 131 14.84 -12.61 6.32
CA ALA A 131 15.21 -12.42 7.70
C ALA A 131 16.26 -11.30 7.85
N GLY A 132 16.03 -10.39 8.80
CA GLY A 132 16.91 -9.24 9.05
C GLY A 132 16.77 -8.07 8.08
N ALA A 133 15.86 -8.15 7.08
CA ALA A 133 15.69 -7.08 6.10
C ALA A 133 14.78 -5.93 6.59
N VAL A 134 14.08 -6.08 7.71
CA VAL A 134 13.15 -5.05 8.23
C VAL A 134 13.85 -3.71 8.45
N GLY A 135 15.09 -3.71 8.97
CA GLY A 135 15.88 -2.48 9.19
C GLY A 135 16.10 -1.67 7.91
N ALA A 136 16.14 -2.30 6.72
CA ALA A 136 16.33 -1.58 5.47
C ALA A 136 15.18 -0.59 5.16
N TYR A 137 13.97 -0.85 5.65
CA TYR A 137 12.88 0.12 5.54
C TYR A 137 13.23 1.42 6.27
N THR A 138 13.53 1.35 7.57
CA THR A 138 13.81 2.53 8.41
C THR A 138 15.15 3.19 8.06
N GLU A 139 16.16 2.43 7.68
CA GLU A 139 17.49 2.93 7.33
C GLU A 139 17.56 3.59 5.97
N ARG A 140 16.75 3.13 4.98
CA ARG A 140 16.93 3.50 3.59
C ARG A 140 15.67 4.03 2.89
N LEU A 141 14.50 3.40 3.09
CA LEU A 141 13.32 3.67 2.25
C LEU A 141 12.37 4.71 2.85
N LEU A 142 12.06 4.64 4.17
CA LEU A 142 11.00 5.43 4.76
C LEU A 142 11.23 6.94 4.65
N GLN A 143 12.47 7.41 4.65
CA GLN A 143 12.82 8.83 4.48
C GLN A 143 12.36 9.43 3.14
N HIS A 144 12.09 8.60 2.14
CA HIS A 144 11.59 9.01 0.82
C HIS A 144 10.09 8.93 0.69
N ALA A 145 9.40 8.36 1.68
CA ALA A 145 7.95 8.14 1.64
C ALA A 145 7.16 9.43 1.94
N LEU A 146 6.14 9.70 1.13
CA LEU A 146 5.08 10.63 1.51
C LEU A 146 4.26 10.02 2.64
N LEU A 147 3.94 8.73 2.55
CA LEU A 147 3.13 8.01 3.53
C LEU A 147 3.67 6.60 3.73
N VAL A 148 3.69 6.16 4.98
CA VAL A 148 3.92 4.76 5.36
C VAL A 148 2.66 4.20 6.00
N THR A 149 2.23 2.98 5.62
CA THR A 149 0.95 2.39 6.02
C THR A 149 1.11 1.06 6.77
N PRO A 150 1.86 0.96 7.87
CA PRO A 150 2.00 -0.28 8.62
C PRO A 150 0.72 -0.64 9.36
N ASN A 151 0.43 -1.94 9.49
CA ASN A 151 -0.46 -2.42 10.53
C ASN A 151 0.26 -2.43 11.90
N THR A 152 -0.44 -2.80 12.98
CA THR A 152 0.13 -2.79 14.34
C THR A 152 1.33 -3.73 14.50
N PHE A 153 1.34 -4.89 13.84
CA PHE A 153 2.46 -5.84 13.87
C PHE A 153 3.66 -5.33 13.07
N GLU A 154 3.40 -4.76 11.88
CA GLU A 154 4.43 -4.15 11.03
C GLU A 154 5.05 -2.92 11.71
N ALA A 155 4.24 -2.09 12.37
CA ALA A 155 4.72 -0.94 13.13
C ALA A 155 5.62 -1.37 14.30
N ALA A 156 5.24 -2.41 15.05
CA ALA A 156 6.09 -2.97 16.10
C ALA A 156 7.42 -3.48 15.54
N ALA A 157 7.39 -4.23 14.43
CA ALA A 157 8.61 -4.75 13.80
C ALA A 157 9.54 -3.63 13.31
N LEU A 158 8.99 -2.58 12.67
CA LEU A 158 9.77 -1.42 12.21
C LEU A 158 10.40 -0.63 13.35
N LEU A 159 9.78 -0.62 14.53
CA LEU A 159 10.28 0.03 15.73
C LEU A 159 11.20 -0.88 16.57
N GLY A 160 11.39 -2.14 16.19
CA GLY A 160 12.11 -3.13 17.00
C GLY A 160 11.43 -3.43 18.34
N ALA A 161 10.11 -3.25 18.40
CA ALA A 161 9.30 -3.53 19.59
C ALA A 161 8.77 -4.97 19.58
N GLU A 162 8.32 -5.45 20.73
CA GLU A 162 7.75 -6.80 20.86
C GLU A 162 6.49 -6.96 20.01
N PRO A 163 6.30 -8.11 19.32
CA PRO A 163 5.07 -8.40 18.60
C PRO A 163 3.84 -8.29 19.51
N GLY A 164 2.81 -7.58 19.05
CA GLY A 164 1.57 -7.37 19.81
C GLY A 164 1.63 -6.26 20.87
N SER A 165 2.76 -5.53 21.00
CA SER A 165 2.88 -4.41 21.95
C SER A 165 2.07 -3.17 21.55
N ILE A 166 1.57 -3.12 20.31
CA ILE A 166 0.69 -2.04 19.83
C ILE A 166 -0.75 -2.58 19.81
N ASP A 167 -1.40 -2.57 20.96
CA ASP A 167 -2.68 -3.22 21.25
C ASP A 167 -3.81 -2.23 21.60
N SER A 168 -3.52 -0.94 21.62
CA SER A 168 -4.47 0.11 21.99
C SER A 168 -4.34 1.34 21.07
N PRO A 169 -5.35 2.22 21.02
CA PRO A 169 -5.29 3.49 20.28
C PRO A 169 -4.10 4.35 20.72
N GLU A 170 -3.82 4.44 22.01
CA GLU A 170 -2.69 5.21 22.56
C GLU A 170 -1.34 4.64 22.10
N ALA A 171 -1.20 3.31 22.05
CA ALA A 171 -0.01 2.65 21.56
C ALA A 171 0.16 2.86 20.05
N MET A 172 -0.93 2.87 19.27
CA MET A 172 -0.90 3.19 17.83
C MET A 172 -0.44 4.62 17.57
N GLU A 173 -0.98 5.60 18.31
CA GLU A 173 -0.57 7.00 18.19
C GLU A 173 0.92 7.17 18.53
N LYS A 174 1.37 6.56 19.61
CA LYS A 174 2.79 6.59 20.01
C LYS A 174 3.68 5.97 18.94
N ALA A 175 3.28 4.84 18.35
CA ALA A 175 4.01 4.17 17.28
C ALA A 175 4.05 5.02 16.00
N ALA A 176 2.94 5.64 15.61
CA ALA A 176 2.88 6.51 14.44
C ALA A 176 3.84 7.71 14.59
N LYS A 177 3.87 8.34 15.78
CA LYS A 177 4.80 9.44 16.09
C LYS A 177 6.25 8.98 16.05
N ALA A 178 6.58 7.82 16.64
CA ALA A 178 7.93 7.28 16.63
C ALA A 178 8.41 6.91 15.21
N LEU A 179 7.54 6.38 14.36
CA LEU A 179 7.88 6.07 12.97
C LEU A 179 8.14 7.32 12.11
N LEU A 180 7.58 8.49 12.46
CA LEU A 180 7.95 9.73 11.78
C LEU A 180 9.45 10.03 11.91
N ASP A 181 10.11 9.64 13.01
CA ASP A 181 11.54 9.90 13.20
C ASP A 181 12.41 9.15 12.19
N ALA A 182 11.90 8.07 11.58
CA ALA A 182 12.55 7.40 10.44
C ALA A 182 12.48 8.17 9.10
N GLY A 183 11.88 9.37 9.09
CA GLY A 183 11.96 10.34 8.00
C GLY A 183 10.76 10.50 7.09
N PRO A 184 9.70 9.67 7.10
CA PRO A 184 8.55 9.85 6.20
C PRO A 184 7.82 11.16 6.47
N GLN A 185 7.02 11.64 5.49
CA GLN A 185 6.21 12.84 5.67
C GLN A 185 4.96 12.57 6.52
N ALA A 186 4.44 11.35 6.46
CA ALA A 186 3.29 10.91 7.24
C ALA A 186 3.34 9.41 7.51
N VAL A 187 2.65 8.99 8.57
CA VAL A 187 2.47 7.58 8.98
C VAL A 187 0.99 7.33 9.25
N LEU A 188 0.44 6.29 8.64
CA LEU A 188 -0.91 5.75 8.90
C LEU A 188 -0.77 4.38 9.53
N VAL A 189 -0.93 4.26 10.85
CA VAL A 189 -0.96 2.96 11.52
C VAL A 189 -2.38 2.38 11.40
N LYS A 190 -2.48 1.18 10.79
CA LYS A 190 -3.74 0.46 10.56
C LYS A 190 -4.09 -0.38 11.80
N GLY A 191 -5.28 -0.15 12.39
CA GLY A 191 -5.73 -0.84 13.60
C GLY A 191 -6.66 -2.02 13.37
N GLY A 192 -6.66 -2.60 12.16
CA GLY A 192 -7.48 -3.78 11.86
C GLY A 192 -7.27 -4.98 12.81
N HIS A 193 -6.11 -5.08 13.45
CA HIS A 193 -5.74 -6.14 14.40
C HIS A 193 -5.95 -5.76 15.87
N LEU A 194 -6.53 -4.60 16.17
CA LEU A 194 -6.92 -4.24 17.53
C LEU A 194 -7.99 -5.21 18.07
N PRO A 195 -8.19 -5.28 19.40
CA PRO A 195 -9.25 -6.08 20.02
C PRO A 195 -10.60 -5.90 19.33
N PRO A 196 -11.42 -6.97 19.20
CA PRO A 196 -12.64 -6.96 18.40
C PRO A 196 -13.77 -6.10 18.95
N ASP A 197 -13.70 -5.70 20.20
CA ASP A 197 -14.62 -4.76 20.86
C ASP A 197 -14.40 -3.30 20.44
N LEU A 198 -13.25 -2.99 19.82
CA LEU A 198 -12.98 -1.69 19.24
C LEU A 198 -13.39 -1.65 17.76
N PRO A 199 -13.83 -0.49 17.24
CA PRO A 199 -14.06 -0.32 15.81
C PRO A 199 -12.74 -0.48 15.01
N ALA A 200 -12.83 -0.52 13.68
CA ALA A 200 -11.64 -0.50 12.83
C ALA A 200 -11.06 0.93 12.81
N LEU A 201 -10.11 1.19 13.71
CA LEU A 201 -9.44 2.48 13.87
C LEU A 201 -8.14 2.51 13.06
N ASP A 202 -7.88 3.64 12.38
CA ASP A 202 -6.57 3.92 11.81
C ASP A 202 -6.14 5.32 12.26
N VAL A 203 -4.86 5.52 12.55
CA VAL A 203 -4.32 6.79 13.01
C VAL A 203 -3.30 7.34 12.01
N LEU A 204 -3.54 8.56 11.53
CA LEU A 204 -2.63 9.32 10.69
C LEU A 204 -1.93 10.39 11.50
N VAL A 205 -0.60 10.44 11.39
CA VAL A 205 0.24 11.52 11.91
C VAL A 205 1.07 12.08 10.76
N SER A 206 1.06 13.40 10.58
CA SER A 206 1.73 14.06 9.44
C SER A 206 2.62 15.21 9.91
N ARG A 207 3.79 15.37 9.28
CA ARG A 207 4.67 16.54 9.49
C ARG A 207 4.01 17.82 9.02
N ALA A 208 3.24 17.77 7.93
CA ALA A 208 2.56 18.94 7.36
C ALA A 208 1.55 19.56 8.33
N SER A 209 0.93 18.75 9.19
CA SER A 209 0.00 19.19 10.23
C SER A 209 0.68 19.51 11.57
N GLY A 210 2.02 19.64 11.60
CA GLY A 210 2.78 19.87 12.84
C GLY A 210 2.75 18.68 13.80
N GLY A 211 2.52 17.44 13.30
CA GLY A 211 2.43 16.24 14.11
C GLY A 211 1.06 16.05 14.76
N SER A 212 0.03 16.77 14.32
CA SER A 212 -1.34 16.54 14.77
C SER A 212 -1.83 15.15 14.34
N VAL A 213 -2.74 14.60 15.13
CA VAL A 213 -3.27 13.26 15.00
C VAL A 213 -4.66 13.30 14.40
N THR A 214 -4.88 12.52 13.34
CA THR A 214 -6.19 12.34 12.74
C THR A 214 -6.59 10.87 12.83
N TRP A 215 -7.77 10.60 13.38
CA TRP A 215 -8.32 9.26 13.47
C TRP A 215 -9.34 9.02 12.37
N PHE A 216 -9.30 7.81 11.81
CA PHE A 216 -10.29 7.32 10.86
C PHE A 216 -10.95 6.08 11.47
N GLU A 217 -12.25 6.12 11.60
CA GLU A 217 -13.06 5.05 12.17
C GLU A 217 -13.96 4.42 11.12
N ALA A 218 -14.15 3.10 11.18
CA ALA A 218 -15.13 2.38 10.40
C ALA A 218 -15.68 1.20 11.24
N PRO A 219 -16.88 0.70 10.95
CA PRO A 219 -17.38 -0.51 11.57
C PRO A 219 -16.49 -1.71 11.19
N ARG A 220 -16.41 -2.71 12.08
CA ARG A 220 -15.80 -3.99 11.72
C ARG A 220 -16.78 -4.81 10.90
N ILE A 221 -16.31 -5.29 9.76
CA ILE A 221 -17.10 -6.16 8.89
C ILE A 221 -16.75 -7.61 9.26
N ALA A 222 -17.77 -8.36 9.70
CA ALA A 222 -17.62 -9.77 10.00
C ALA A 222 -17.56 -10.59 8.70
N THR A 223 -16.34 -10.90 8.26
CA THR A 223 -16.09 -11.64 7.02
C THR A 223 -14.81 -12.46 7.12
N HIS A 224 -14.72 -13.53 6.33
CA HIS A 224 -13.47 -14.25 6.04
C HIS A 224 -12.78 -13.76 4.77
N ASN A 225 -13.40 -12.82 4.03
CA ASN A 225 -12.90 -12.28 2.77
C ASN A 225 -12.18 -10.96 3.01
N ASP A 226 -11.09 -10.99 3.77
CA ASP A 226 -10.27 -9.86 4.18
C ASP A 226 -8.87 -9.86 3.55
N HIS A 227 -8.56 -10.90 2.73
CA HIS A 227 -7.27 -11.05 2.07
C HIS A 227 -7.00 -9.90 1.10
N GLY A 228 -5.89 -9.20 1.33
CA GLY A 228 -5.48 -8.04 0.54
C GLY A 228 -6.13 -6.71 0.98
N SER A 229 -6.84 -6.64 2.11
CA SER A 229 -7.45 -5.38 2.60
C SER A 229 -6.40 -4.29 2.82
N GLY A 230 -5.23 -4.61 3.38
CA GLY A 230 -4.11 -3.67 3.53
C GLY A 230 -3.57 -3.17 2.20
N CYS A 231 -3.33 -4.09 1.24
CA CYS A 231 -2.92 -3.75 -0.12
C CYS A 231 -3.97 -2.87 -0.81
N THR A 232 -5.25 -3.21 -0.68
CA THR A 232 -6.37 -2.43 -1.23
C THR A 232 -6.39 -1.01 -0.67
N LEU A 233 -6.23 -0.84 0.65
CA LEU A 233 -6.21 0.48 1.28
C LEU A 233 -5.02 1.32 0.76
N SER A 234 -3.81 0.78 0.78
CA SER A 234 -2.62 1.50 0.32
C SER A 234 -2.68 1.82 -1.18
N ALA A 235 -3.23 0.93 -2.01
CA ALA A 235 -3.47 1.17 -3.42
C ALA A 235 -4.54 2.25 -3.66
N ALA A 236 -5.65 2.20 -2.93
CA ALA A 236 -6.69 3.22 -3.03
C ALA A 236 -6.18 4.61 -2.62
N ILE A 237 -5.39 4.72 -1.54
CA ILE A 237 -4.72 5.98 -1.16
C ILE A 237 -3.85 6.46 -2.33
N THR A 238 -3.03 5.58 -2.90
CA THR A 238 -2.16 5.92 -4.04
C THR A 238 -2.94 6.39 -5.26
N ALA A 239 -4.08 5.74 -5.55
CA ALA A 239 -4.98 6.15 -6.63
C ALA A 239 -5.54 7.56 -6.40
N TYR A 240 -6.02 7.87 -5.20
CA TYR A 240 -6.54 9.19 -4.89
C TYR A 240 -5.45 10.27 -4.90
N LEU A 241 -4.24 9.97 -4.44
CA LEU A 241 -3.09 10.87 -4.57
C LEU A 241 -2.73 11.11 -6.05
N ALA A 242 -2.74 10.08 -6.90
CA ALA A 242 -2.53 10.22 -8.34
C ALA A 242 -3.60 11.09 -9.01
N ARG A 243 -4.83 11.11 -8.48
CA ARG A 243 -5.94 11.99 -8.89
C ARG A 243 -5.82 13.42 -8.36
N GLY A 244 -4.83 13.70 -7.47
CA GLY A 244 -4.53 15.03 -6.96
C GLY A 244 -5.28 15.42 -5.68
N LEU A 245 -5.84 14.47 -4.92
CA LEU A 245 -6.44 14.72 -3.63
C LEU A 245 -5.37 15.01 -2.56
N SER A 246 -5.75 15.72 -1.50
CA SER A 246 -4.90 15.87 -0.30
C SER A 246 -4.69 14.50 0.38
N LEU A 247 -3.67 14.40 1.24
CA LEU A 247 -3.35 13.15 1.92
C LEU A 247 -4.52 12.68 2.81
N GLU A 248 -5.07 13.58 3.62
CA GLU A 248 -6.18 13.27 4.53
C GLU A 248 -7.44 12.83 3.76
N GLU A 249 -7.75 13.53 2.67
CA GLU A 249 -8.90 13.17 1.82
C GLU A 249 -8.67 11.83 1.11
N ALA A 250 -7.44 11.56 0.65
CA ALA A 250 -7.08 10.29 0.03
C ALA A 250 -7.22 9.13 1.01
N VAL A 251 -6.77 9.29 2.26
CA VAL A 251 -6.93 8.26 3.33
C VAL A 251 -8.40 8.04 3.65
N SER A 252 -9.18 9.11 3.87
CA SER A 252 -10.62 9.00 4.17
C SER A 252 -11.37 8.24 3.08
N ARG A 253 -11.21 8.65 1.81
CA ARG A 253 -11.88 7.99 0.69
C ARG A 253 -11.40 6.57 0.43
N ALA A 254 -10.13 6.28 0.69
CA ALA A 254 -9.58 4.94 0.56
C ALA A 254 -10.15 4.00 1.63
N LYS A 255 -10.37 4.50 2.85
CA LYS A 255 -11.04 3.74 3.92
C LYS A 255 -12.47 3.40 3.53
N ASP A 256 -13.25 4.38 3.03
CA ASP A 256 -14.62 4.16 2.53
C ASP A 256 -14.66 3.15 1.38
N PHE A 257 -13.69 3.21 0.45
CA PHE A 257 -13.57 2.27 -0.66
C PHE A 257 -13.29 0.85 -0.16
N THR A 258 -12.33 0.70 0.77
CA THR A 258 -11.95 -0.60 1.33
C THR A 258 -13.11 -1.21 2.13
N GLU A 259 -13.83 -0.40 2.92
CA GLU A 259 -15.02 -0.84 3.65
C GLU A 259 -16.10 -1.37 2.71
N LYS A 260 -16.43 -0.62 1.64
CA LYS A 260 -17.40 -1.07 0.62
C LYS A 260 -16.96 -2.36 -0.06
N ALA A 261 -15.67 -2.50 -0.36
CA ALA A 261 -15.14 -3.71 -0.98
C ALA A 261 -15.20 -4.93 -0.04
N LEU A 262 -15.00 -4.74 1.27
CA LEU A 262 -15.19 -5.76 2.29
C LEU A 262 -16.67 -6.17 2.42
N ILE A 263 -17.58 -5.20 2.49
CA ILE A 263 -19.02 -5.45 2.54
C ILE A 263 -19.46 -6.22 1.30
N GLY A 264 -19.04 -5.80 0.12
CA GLY A 264 -19.42 -6.43 -1.15
C GLY A 264 -19.01 -7.89 -1.25
N SER A 265 -17.85 -8.25 -0.71
CA SER A 265 -17.35 -9.63 -0.72
C SER A 265 -17.76 -10.46 0.50
N ALA A 266 -18.45 -9.89 1.49
CA ALA A 266 -18.62 -10.52 2.82
C ALA A 266 -19.15 -11.95 2.74
N ASP A 267 -20.10 -12.22 1.85
CA ASP A 267 -20.74 -13.53 1.67
C ASP A 267 -20.14 -14.38 0.54
N TRP A 268 -19.07 -13.90 -0.12
CA TRP A 268 -18.46 -14.69 -1.21
C TRP A 268 -17.81 -15.97 -0.68
N ARG A 269 -17.80 -17.00 -1.53
CA ARG A 269 -17.15 -18.28 -1.26
C ARG A 269 -16.23 -18.62 -2.43
N LEU A 270 -15.09 -17.91 -2.48
CA LEU A 270 -14.06 -18.07 -3.48
C LEU A 270 -12.82 -18.68 -2.83
N GLY A 271 -12.60 -19.97 -3.06
CA GLY A 271 -11.53 -20.73 -2.41
C GLY A 271 -11.93 -21.31 -1.05
N ALA A 272 -10.96 -21.89 -0.35
CA ALA A 272 -11.16 -22.58 0.93
C ALA A 272 -10.67 -21.80 2.16
N GLY A 273 -9.94 -20.71 1.95
CA GLY A 273 -9.36 -19.86 2.99
C GLY A 273 -9.88 -18.42 2.93
N HIS A 274 -8.99 -17.47 3.25
CA HIS A 274 -9.30 -16.04 3.22
C HIS A 274 -9.54 -15.55 1.79
N GLY A 275 -10.75 -15.13 1.48
CA GLY A 275 -11.15 -14.66 0.15
C GLY A 275 -10.77 -13.20 -0.11
N ARG A 276 -10.85 -12.81 -1.40
CA ARG A 276 -10.52 -11.46 -1.89
C ARG A 276 -11.67 -10.48 -1.67
N LEU A 277 -11.36 -9.18 -1.76
CA LEU A 277 -12.32 -8.08 -1.70
C LEU A 277 -13.06 -7.86 -3.05
N ASP A 278 -14.27 -7.28 -2.99
CA ASP A 278 -15.05 -6.84 -4.14
C ASP A 278 -14.67 -5.41 -4.58
N HIS A 279 -13.58 -5.28 -5.32
CA HIS A 279 -13.09 -3.98 -5.78
C HIS A 279 -14.01 -3.28 -6.79
N PHE A 280 -14.87 -4.03 -7.49
CA PHE A 280 -15.68 -3.53 -8.61
C PHE A 280 -17.17 -3.40 -8.27
N GLY A 281 -17.57 -3.76 -7.05
CA GLY A 281 -18.97 -3.72 -6.65
C GLY A 281 -19.84 -4.73 -7.38
N TRP A 282 -19.29 -5.88 -7.75
CA TRP A 282 -20.05 -6.94 -8.46
C TRP A 282 -21.26 -7.41 -7.69
N SER A 283 -21.18 -7.48 -6.36
CA SER A 283 -22.30 -7.86 -5.52
C SER A 283 -23.45 -6.84 -5.51
N PHE A 284 -23.19 -5.59 -5.92
CA PHE A 284 -24.21 -4.54 -5.99
C PHE A 284 -24.86 -4.43 -7.38
N VAL A 285 -24.29 -5.08 -8.41
CA VAL A 285 -24.76 -5.02 -9.80
C VAL A 285 -25.67 -6.21 -10.14
N THR A 286 -25.58 -7.31 -9.41
CA THR A 286 -26.28 -8.57 -9.68
C THR A 286 -27.64 -8.73 -8.96
N GLN A 287 -28.19 -7.64 -8.40
CA GLN A 287 -29.54 -7.65 -7.78
C GLN A 287 -30.59 -7.01 -8.68
#